data_9cf5b4a20ce1fcec9792159be4d7550a
#
_entry.id   9cf5b4a20ce1fcec9792159be4d7550a
#
_cell.length_a   1.000
_cell.length_b   1.000
_cell.length_c   1.000
_cell.angle_alpha   90.00
_cell.angle_beta   90.00
_cell.angle_gamma   90.00
#
_symmetry.space_group_name_H-M   'P 1'
#
loop_
_entity.id
_entity.type
_entity.pdbx_description
1 polymer ?
#
loop_
_entity_poly.entity_id
_entity_poly.type
_entity_poly.pdbx_seq_one_letter_code
_entity_poly.pdbx_strand_id
1 'polypeptide(L)'
;MINHPYKTAKGLKRYVRDILQQVQQEETLKKIIDISSKIDYPVIYHLDDDKKLEKLAELRRKENNGGLSENETRELKGLEPDDEVKYIILIEELMKNADEFKLGLGIEPDSIQPYIYTGCYWKNITRPLLKEFLAVAANKADFNYYDIRLSRNLERLYNQFVALCTLVPDLNEKKDEVKINLKNGTFVISKDKQELRDFDKRDFFKYQLPFEYNSKATCDDFKAFLNEVLPEKESQMILAEYLGYIFTQNLKLEKCLILKGEGSNGKSVIFEIVQALLGEHNTCSYTIS
;
A
#
# COMPACT_ATOMS: atom_id res chain seq x y z
N MET A 1 -23.07 -22.01 -6.01
CA MET A 1 -23.53 -20.77 -6.70
C MET A 1 -23.27 -19.62 -5.75
N ILE A 2 -22.25 -18.82 -6.06
CA ILE A 2 -21.90 -17.62 -5.27
C ILE A 2 -22.98 -16.58 -5.59
N ASN A 3 -23.80 -16.24 -4.61
CA ASN A 3 -24.82 -15.19 -4.74
C ASN A 3 -24.12 -13.84 -4.82
N HIS A 4 -23.91 -13.34 -6.04
CA HIS A 4 -23.39 -11.98 -6.22
C HIS A 4 -24.44 -10.95 -5.75
N PRO A 5 -24.10 -10.02 -4.84
CA PRO A 5 -25.01 -9.02 -4.29
C PRO A 5 -25.54 -8.00 -5.31
N TYR A 6 -25.11 -8.10 -6.58
CA TYR A 6 -25.36 -7.12 -7.66
C TYR A 6 -26.61 -7.41 -8.51
N LYS A 7 -27.41 -8.41 -8.19
CA LYS A 7 -28.55 -8.80 -9.03
C LYS A 7 -29.72 -7.81 -9.01
N THR A 8 -29.69 -6.77 -8.18
CA THR A 8 -30.76 -5.76 -8.13
C THR A 8 -30.18 -4.35 -8.13
N ALA A 9 -30.89 -3.37 -8.72
CA ALA A 9 -30.51 -1.96 -8.70
C ALA A 9 -30.28 -1.41 -7.28
N LYS A 10 -31.01 -1.92 -6.28
CA LYS A 10 -30.87 -1.57 -4.86
C LYS A 10 -29.57 -2.13 -4.28
N GLY A 11 -29.21 -3.35 -4.64
CA GLY A 11 -27.93 -3.98 -4.23
C GLY A 11 -26.73 -3.26 -4.82
N LEU A 12 -26.81 -2.87 -6.10
CA LEU A 12 -25.76 -2.10 -6.78
C LEU A 12 -25.55 -0.73 -6.14
N LYS A 13 -26.65 0.01 -5.83
CA LYS A 13 -26.56 1.32 -5.14
C LYS A 13 -25.93 1.20 -3.76
N ARG A 14 -26.27 0.15 -3.02
CA ARG A 14 -25.68 -0.11 -1.69
C ARG A 14 -24.19 -0.39 -1.82
N TYR A 15 -23.80 -1.25 -2.74
CA TYR A 15 -22.39 -1.59 -2.99
C TYR A 15 -21.53 -0.37 -3.37
N VAL A 16 -22.00 0.47 -4.31
CA VAL A 16 -21.29 1.71 -4.68
C VAL A 16 -21.14 2.63 -3.48
N ARG A 17 -22.19 2.76 -2.66
CA ARG A 17 -22.11 3.56 -1.42
C ARG A 17 -21.10 2.99 -0.43
N ASP A 18 -21.08 1.67 -0.24
CA ASP A 18 -20.15 0.99 0.69
C ASP A 18 -18.69 1.18 0.23
N ILE A 19 -18.41 1.11 -1.08
CA ILE A 19 -17.07 1.35 -1.63
C ILE A 19 -16.67 2.83 -1.49
N LEU A 20 -17.57 3.77 -1.80
CA LEU A 20 -17.30 5.20 -1.59
C LEU A 20 -16.98 5.50 -0.12
N GLN A 21 -17.71 4.87 0.80
CA GLN A 21 -17.46 4.98 2.22
C GLN A 21 -16.10 4.37 2.60
N GLN A 22 -15.69 3.24 1.99
CA GLN A 22 -14.37 2.65 2.20
C GLN A 22 -13.23 3.56 1.72
N VAL A 23 -13.37 4.21 0.56
CA VAL A 23 -12.38 5.22 0.09
C VAL A 23 -12.25 6.36 1.08
N GLN A 24 -13.37 6.84 1.61
CA GLN A 24 -13.40 7.91 2.61
C GLN A 24 -12.83 7.48 3.98
N GLN A 25 -12.97 6.20 4.34
CA GLN A 25 -12.44 5.63 5.58
C GLN A 25 -10.97 5.22 5.47
N GLU A 26 -10.49 4.92 4.27
CA GLU A 26 -9.09 4.58 4.06
C GLU A 26 -8.24 5.87 4.06
N GLU A 27 -7.67 6.16 5.22
CA GLU A 27 -6.95 7.42 5.48
C GLU A 27 -5.82 7.68 4.48
N THR A 28 -5.11 6.64 4.06
CA THR A 28 -4.02 6.74 3.08
C THR A 28 -4.54 7.19 1.71
N LEU A 29 -5.60 6.56 1.20
CA LEU A 29 -6.21 6.94 -0.08
C LEU A 29 -6.76 8.35 -0.03
N LYS A 30 -7.38 8.73 1.09
CA LYS A 30 -7.89 10.09 1.29
C LYS A 30 -6.76 11.12 1.22
N LYS A 31 -5.64 10.89 1.90
CA LYS A 31 -4.48 11.79 1.85
C LYS A 31 -3.98 11.97 0.42
N ILE A 32 -3.83 10.90 -0.35
CA ILE A 32 -3.38 10.97 -1.75
C ILE A 32 -4.35 11.78 -2.61
N ILE A 33 -5.66 11.62 -2.43
CA ILE A 33 -6.66 12.39 -3.17
C ILE A 33 -6.66 13.88 -2.77
N ASP A 34 -6.54 14.18 -1.48
CA ASP A 34 -6.62 15.56 -0.99
C ASP A 34 -5.43 16.41 -1.45
N ILE A 35 -4.30 15.77 -1.74
CA ILE A 35 -3.10 16.39 -2.27
C ILE A 35 -3.21 16.64 -3.79
N SER A 36 -4.03 15.88 -4.52
CA SER A 36 -4.22 16.03 -5.97
C SER A 36 -4.88 17.38 -6.28
N SER A 37 -4.05 18.42 -6.37
CA SER A 37 -4.46 19.75 -6.82
C SER A 37 -4.92 19.70 -8.29
N LYS A 38 -5.51 20.77 -8.79
CA LYS A 38 -5.88 20.87 -10.21
C LYS A 38 -4.67 20.58 -11.09
N ILE A 39 -4.77 19.54 -11.90
CA ILE A 39 -3.76 19.13 -12.86
C ILE A 39 -3.92 19.98 -14.12
N ASP A 40 -2.89 20.69 -14.51
CA ASP A 40 -2.86 21.45 -15.79
C ASP A 40 -2.31 20.53 -16.90
N TYR A 41 -3.21 19.70 -17.47
CA TYR A 41 -2.86 18.71 -18.48
C TYR A 41 -2.09 19.28 -19.67
N PRO A 42 -2.51 20.40 -20.33
CA PRO A 42 -1.76 20.96 -21.45
C PRO A 42 -0.35 21.42 -21.08
N VAL A 43 -0.17 22.00 -19.89
CA VAL A 43 1.16 22.43 -19.43
C VAL A 43 2.08 21.23 -19.22
N ILE A 44 1.59 20.20 -18.55
CA ILE A 44 2.39 18.99 -18.31
C ILE A 44 2.69 18.26 -19.62
N TYR A 45 1.72 18.17 -20.52
CA TYR A 45 1.86 17.47 -21.81
C TYR A 45 2.88 18.16 -22.74
N HIS A 46 3.03 19.47 -22.65
CA HIS A 46 3.96 20.24 -23.47
C HIS A 46 5.17 20.76 -22.70
N LEU A 47 5.50 20.16 -21.55
CA LEU A 47 6.56 20.66 -20.67
C LEU A 47 7.91 20.84 -21.37
N ASP A 48 8.21 20.01 -22.37
CA ASP A 48 9.45 20.06 -23.16
C ASP A 48 9.31 20.85 -24.48
N ASP A 49 8.18 21.56 -24.70
CA ASP A 49 7.91 22.35 -25.94
C ASP A 49 7.58 23.80 -25.60
N ASP A 50 8.63 24.61 -25.44
CA ASP A 50 8.51 26.03 -25.09
C ASP A 50 7.57 26.81 -26.01
N LYS A 51 7.58 26.50 -27.34
CA LYS A 51 6.72 27.21 -28.31
C LYS A 51 5.24 26.94 -28.07
N LYS A 52 4.90 25.68 -27.72
CA LYS A 52 3.51 25.33 -27.39
C LYS A 52 3.10 25.91 -26.05
N LEU A 53 4.02 25.95 -25.07
CA LEU A 53 3.76 26.59 -23.78
C LEU A 53 3.53 28.11 -23.93
N GLU A 54 4.37 28.80 -24.72
CA GLU A 54 4.17 30.22 -25.03
C GLU A 54 2.83 30.46 -25.72
N LYS A 55 2.48 29.63 -26.70
CA LYS A 55 1.20 29.73 -27.42
C LYS A 55 0.01 29.46 -26.48
N LEU A 56 0.10 28.46 -25.61
CA LEU A 56 -0.90 28.16 -24.59
C LEU A 56 -1.11 29.36 -23.66
N ALA A 57 -0.02 29.97 -23.19
CA ALA A 57 -0.06 31.14 -22.32
C ALA A 57 -0.69 32.37 -23.04
N GLU A 58 -0.36 32.58 -24.31
CA GLU A 58 -0.95 33.62 -25.12
C GLU A 58 -2.47 33.46 -25.27
N LEU A 59 -2.92 32.27 -25.66
CA LEU A 59 -4.34 31.97 -25.85
C LEU A 59 -5.13 32.08 -24.53
N ARG A 60 -4.60 31.63 -23.43
CA ARG A 60 -5.23 31.79 -22.10
C ARG A 60 -5.34 33.26 -21.66
N ARG A 61 -4.33 34.11 -21.99
CA ARG A 61 -4.41 35.54 -21.71
C ARG A 61 -5.53 36.21 -22.53
N LYS A 62 -5.67 35.82 -23.80
CA LYS A 62 -6.75 36.34 -24.66
C LYS A 62 -8.12 35.91 -24.19
N GLU A 63 -8.26 34.62 -23.79
CA GLU A 63 -9.50 34.08 -23.22
C GLU A 63 -9.94 34.88 -21.99
N ASN A 64 -9.01 35.19 -21.08
CA ASN A 64 -9.30 35.96 -19.87
C ASN A 64 -9.60 37.43 -20.13
N ASN A 65 -9.11 38.03 -21.25
CA ASN A 65 -9.20 39.46 -21.52
C ASN A 65 -10.29 39.88 -22.53
N GLY A 66 -11.08 38.97 -23.06
CA GLY A 66 -12.14 39.37 -24.00
C GLY A 66 -12.69 38.26 -24.86
N GLY A 67 -12.22 37.04 -24.69
CA GLY A 67 -12.62 35.88 -25.43
C GLY A 67 -11.72 35.55 -26.62
N LEU A 68 -11.90 34.34 -27.13
CA LEU A 68 -11.15 33.79 -28.28
C LEU A 68 -12.03 33.81 -29.54
N SER A 69 -11.41 34.02 -30.69
CA SER A 69 -12.02 33.75 -32.00
C SER A 69 -12.23 32.23 -32.17
N GLU A 70 -13.05 31.83 -33.15
CA GLU A 70 -13.26 30.41 -33.45
C GLU A 70 -11.98 29.66 -33.79
N ASN A 71 -11.04 30.30 -34.50
CA ASN A 71 -9.76 29.73 -34.86
C ASN A 71 -8.87 29.54 -33.61
N GLU A 72 -8.80 30.56 -32.74
CA GLU A 72 -8.04 30.47 -31.48
C GLU A 72 -8.62 29.44 -30.51
N THR A 73 -9.94 29.30 -30.50
CA THR A 73 -10.62 28.23 -29.71
C THR A 73 -10.25 26.85 -30.24
N ARG A 74 -10.13 26.65 -31.55
CA ARG A 74 -9.66 25.38 -32.14
C ARG A 74 -8.19 25.14 -31.86
N GLU A 75 -7.34 26.17 -31.91
CA GLU A 75 -5.93 26.07 -31.54
C GLU A 75 -5.76 25.67 -30.08
N LEU A 76 -6.50 26.29 -29.15
CA LEU A 76 -6.46 25.97 -27.74
C LEU A 76 -6.88 24.51 -27.49
N LYS A 77 -7.96 24.05 -28.11
CA LYS A 77 -8.38 22.63 -28.07
C LYS A 77 -7.35 21.70 -28.67
N GLY A 78 -6.60 22.10 -29.68
CA GLY A 78 -5.52 21.32 -30.28
C GLY A 78 -4.28 21.16 -29.38
N LEU A 79 -4.16 21.97 -28.33
CA LEU A 79 -3.12 21.86 -27.31
C LEU A 79 -3.54 20.95 -26.15
N GLU A 80 -4.82 20.57 -26.06
CA GLU A 80 -5.29 19.61 -25.07
C GLU A 80 -4.86 18.19 -25.44
N PRO A 81 -4.27 17.41 -24.51
CA PRO A 81 -4.02 16.00 -24.74
C PRO A 81 -5.33 15.21 -24.80
N ASP A 82 -5.28 14.05 -25.48
CA ASP A 82 -6.41 13.12 -25.48
C ASP A 82 -6.61 12.47 -24.10
N ASP A 83 -7.73 11.75 -23.93
CA ASP A 83 -8.09 11.15 -22.65
C ASP A 83 -7.08 10.08 -22.19
N GLU A 84 -6.49 9.31 -23.11
CA GLU A 84 -5.47 8.31 -22.79
C GLU A 84 -4.22 8.97 -22.19
N VAL A 85 -3.76 10.07 -22.78
CA VAL A 85 -2.63 10.86 -22.25
C VAL A 85 -3.00 11.51 -20.92
N LYS A 86 -4.22 12.03 -20.80
CA LYS A 86 -4.69 12.57 -19.51
C LYS A 86 -4.71 11.51 -18.40
N TYR A 87 -5.03 10.26 -18.70
CA TYR A 87 -4.94 9.16 -17.71
C TYR A 87 -3.50 8.91 -17.25
N ILE A 88 -2.54 8.95 -18.18
CA ILE A 88 -1.12 8.79 -17.83
C ILE A 88 -0.70 9.91 -16.89
N ILE A 89 -0.93 11.17 -17.27
CA ILE A 89 -0.57 12.34 -16.46
C ILE A 89 -1.24 12.30 -15.08
N LEU A 90 -2.53 11.94 -15.02
CA LEU A 90 -3.24 11.78 -13.74
C LEU A 90 -2.56 10.76 -12.83
N ILE A 91 -2.20 9.60 -13.36
CA ILE A 91 -1.57 8.53 -12.58
C ILE A 91 -0.18 8.96 -12.11
N GLU A 92 0.62 9.57 -12.97
CA GLU A 92 1.97 10.05 -12.63
C GLU A 92 1.92 11.12 -11.53
N GLU A 93 0.99 12.08 -11.62
CA GLU A 93 0.80 13.09 -10.57
C GLU A 93 0.29 12.48 -9.25
N LEU A 94 -0.60 11.49 -9.29
CA LEU A 94 -1.02 10.76 -8.10
C LEU A 94 0.16 10.02 -7.46
N MET A 95 1.02 9.39 -8.25
CA MET A 95 2.20 8.68 -7.75
C MET A 95 3.23 9.63 -7.15
N LYS A 96 3.49 10.76 -7.81
CA LYS A 96 4.37 11.82 -7.34
C LYS A 96 3.88 12.40 -6.01
N ASN A 97 2.60 12.74 -5.92
CA ASN A 97 1.99 13.23 -4.68
C ASN A 97 2.07 12.19 -3.56
N ALA A 98 1.83 10.90 -3.86
CA ALA A 98 1.98 9.84 -2.89
C ALA A 98 3.42 9.75 -2.34
N ASP A 99 4.42 9.85 -3.22
CA ASP A 99 5.84 9.82 -2.84
C ASP A 99 6.26 11.00 -1.96
N GLU A 100 5.78 12.21 -2.23
CA GLU A 100 6.04 13.41 -1.41
C GLU A 100 5.59 13.21 0.05
N PHE A 101 4.53 12.44 0.27
CA PHE A 101 4.01 12.11 1.60
C PHE A 101 4.51 10.77 2.15
N LYS A 102 5.54 10.18 1.53
CA LYS A 102 6.06 8.85 1.88
C LYS A 102 4.98 7.75 1.86
N LEU A 103 3.98 7.92 1.02
CA LEU A 103 2.93 6.95 0.72
C LEU A 103 3.22 6.26 -0.62
N GLY A 104 2.36 5.35 -1.06
CA GLY A 104 2.51 4.70 -2.35
C GLY A 104 1.28 3.92 -2.76
N LEU A 105 1.20 3.69 -4.07
CA LEU A 105 0.21 2.83 -4.71
C LEU A 105 0.95 1.87 -5.63
N GLY A 106 0.47 0.66 -5.80
CA GLY A 106 1.10 -0.25 -6.74
C GLY A 106 0.33 -1.54 -6.93
N ILE A 107 0.74 -2.27 -7.96
CA ILE A 107 0.17 -3.56 -8.36
C ILE A 107 1.24 -4.63 -8.20
N GLU A 108 0.93 -5.70 -7.47
CA GLU A 108 1.79 -6.88 -7.40
C GLU A 108 1.75 -7.61 -8.75
N PRO A 109 2.92 -7.86 -9.39
CA PRO A 109 2.94 -8.33 -10.78
C PRO A 109 2.29 -9.69 -10.98
N ASP A 110 2.53 -10.66 -10.09
CA ASP A 110 2.09 -12.04 -10.28
C ASP A 110 0.59 -12.23 -10.07
N SER A 111 -0.01 -11.52 -9.13
CA SER A 111 -1.42 -11.65 -8.75
C SER A 111 -2.32 -10.55 -9.29
N ILE A 112 -1.73 -9.49 -9.86
CA ILE A 112 -2.41 -8.25 -10.23
C ILE A 112 -3.23 -7.67 -9.06
N GLN A 113 -2.71 -7.90 -7.85
CA GLN A 113 -3.34 -7.44 -6.61
C GLN A 113 -2.90 -6.02 -6.29
N PRO A 114 -3.84 -5.08 -6.06
CA PRO A 114 -3.47 -3.72 -5.70
C PRO A 114 -3.10 -3.59 -4.21
N TYR A 115 -2.11 -2.75 -3.96
CA TYR A 115 -1.61 -2.40 -2.64
C TYR A 115 -1.49 -0.89 -2.47
N ILE A 116 -1.64 -0.44 -1.23
CA ILE A 116 -1.28 0.91 -0.79
C ILE A 116 -0.17 0.83 0.23
N TYR A 117 0.84 1.70 0.12
CA TYR A 117 1.86 1.87 1.14
C TYR A 117 1.40 2.91 2.15
N THR A 118 1.28 2.50 3.40
CA THR A 118 0.73 3.31 4.49
C THR A 118 1.74 4.26 5.15
N GLY A 119 2.98 4.25 4.66
CA GLY A 119 4.13 4.88 5.30
C GLY A 119 4.96 3.92 6.14
N CYS A 120 4.43 2.71 6.42
CA CYS A 120 5.09 1.70 7.23
C CYS A 120 5.11 0.32 6.57
N TYR A 121 4.05 -0.04 5.83
CA TYR A 121 3.92 -1.33 5.15
C TYR A 121 2.91 -1.24 3.99
N TRP A 122 2.92 -2.24 3.11
CA TRP A 122 2.00 -2.39 2.00
C TRP A 122 0.73 -3.11 2.43
N LYS A 123 -0.40 -2.41 2.41
CA LYS A 123 -1.71 -2.94 2.72
C LYS A 123 -2.43 -3.33 1.44
N ASN A 124 -2.94 -4.55 1.40
CA ASN A 124 -3.77 -5.04 0.31
C ASN A 124 -5.09 -4.26 0.26
N ILE A 125 -5.51 -3.86 -0.93
CA ILE A 125 -6.83 -3.28 -1.19
C ILE A 125 -7.53 -4.06 -2.30
N THR A 126 -8.86 -3.94 -2.35
CA THR A 126 -9.62 -4.62 -3.40
C THR A 126 -9.57 -3.86 -4.72
N ARG A 127 -9.62 -4.58 -5.85
CA ARG A 127 -9.72 -3.98 -7.19
C ARG A 127 -10.89 -2.98 -7.31
N PRO A 128 -12.10 -3.26 -6.80
CA PRO A 128 -13.19 -2.26 -6.80
C PRO A 128 -12.86 -0.99 -6.02
N LEU A 129 -12.15 -1.10 -4.88
CA LEU A 129 -11.75 0.05 -4.09
C LEU A 129 -10.73 0.92 -4.85
N LEU A 130 -9.74 0.31 -5.52
CA LEU A 130 -8.81 1.03 -6.36
C LEU A 130 -9.51 1.73 -7.53
N LYS A 131 -10.43 1.06 -8.22
CA LYS A 131 -11.20 1.69 -9.31
C LYS A 131 -12.01 2.89 -8.85
N GLU A 132 -12.67 2.79 -7.71
CA GLU A 132 -13.43 3.93 -7.17
C GLU A 132 -12.49 5.06 -6.73
N PHE A 133 -11.35 4.74 -6.13
CA PHE A 133 -10.31 5.73 -5.82
C PHE A 133 -9.88 6.49 -7.08
N LEU A 134 -9.55 5.77 -8.16
CA LEU A 134 -9.14 6.37 -9.44
C LEU A 134 -10.25 7.24 -10.05
N ALA A 135 -11.51 6.80 -9.98
CA ALA A 135 -12.64 7.58 -10.45
C ALA A 135 -12.84 8.88 -9.64
N VAL A 136 -12.67 8.82 -8.32
CA VAL A 136 -12.74 10.00 -7.45
C VAL A 136 -11.59 10.96 -7.72
N ALA A 137 -10.37 10.44 -7.89
CA ALA A 137 -9.18 11.23 -8.23
C ALA A 137 -9.35 11.92 -9.59
N ALA A 138 -9.79 11.18 -10.62
CA ALA A 138 -10.06 11.73 -11.94
C ALA A 138 -11.13 12.84 -11.91
N ASN A 139 -12.20 12.65 -11.15
CA ASN A 139 -13.23 13.68 -11.00
C ASN A 139 -12.70 14.95 -10.32
N LYS A 140 -11.80 14.83 -9.32
CA LYS A 140 -11.12 16.00 -8.73
C LYS A 140 -10.15 16.67 -9.70
N ALA A 141 -9.64 15.91 -10.67
CA ALA A 141 -8.76 16.39 -11.73
C ALA A 141 -9.52 16.78 -13.02
N ASP A 142 -10.74 17.31 -12.86
CA ASP A 142 -11.60 17.91 -13.89
C ASP A 142 -12.17 16.93 -14.95
N PHE A 143 -12.07 15.59 -14.75
CA PHE A 143 -12.85 14.67 -15.58
C PHE A 143 -14.34 14.72 -15.24
N ASN A 144 -15.19 14.61 -16.26
CA ASN A 144 -16.62 14.56 -16.05
C ASN A 144 -17.02 13.34 -15.18
N TYR A 145 -17.82 13.60 -14.17
CA TYR A 145 -18.24 12.60 -13.17
C TYR A 145 -18.90 11.36 -13.80
N TYR A 146 -19.77 11.54 -14.79
CA TYR A 146 -20.48 10.44 -15.43
C TYR A 146 -19.62 9.71 -16.44
N ASP A 147 -18.82 10.45 -17.22
CA ASP A 147 -17.98 9.89 -18.27
C ASP A 147 -16.91 8.95 -17.68
N ILE A 148 -16.23 9.37 -16.60
CA ILE A 148 -15.19 8.53 -15.98
C ILE A 148 -15.78 7.26 -15.35
N ARG A 149 -17.06 7.27 -14.95
CA ARG A 149 -17.76 6.09 -14.40
C ARG A 149 -18.38 5.16 -15.43
N LEU A 150 -18.35 5.52 -16.71
CA LEU A 150 -18.66 4.55 -17.76
C LEU A 150 -17.66 3.40 -17.68
N SER A 151 -18.18 2.16 -17.71
CA SER A 151 -17.36 0.95 -17.50
C SER A 151 -16.13 0.91 -18.41
N ARG A 152 -16.26 1.32 -19.68
CA ARG A 152 -15.16 1.38 -20.64
C ARG A 152 -14.05 2.34 -20.21
N ASN A 153 -14.40 3.53 -19.71
CA ASN A 153 -13.43 4.57 -19.33
C ASN A 153 -12.76 4.20 -18.00
N LEU A 154 -13.53 3.68 -17.06
CA LEU A 154 -13.00 3.21 -15.78
C LEU A 154 -12.06 2.00 -15.95
N GLU A 155 -12.37 1.07 -16.87
CA GLU A 155 -11.46 -0.04 -17.19
C GLU A 155 -10.18 0.46 -17.88
N ARG A 156 -10.27 1.44 -18.79
CA ARG A 156 -9.08 2.05 -19.43
C ARG A 156 -8.18 2.70 -18.39
N LEU A 157 -8.73 3.55 -17.53
CA LEU A 157 -7.96 4.19 -16.46
C LEU A 157 -7.33 3.15 -15.51
N TYR A 158 -8.08 2.12 -15.12
CA TYR A 158 -7.54 1.04 -14.30
C TYR A 158 -6.41 0.26 -15.00
N ASN A 159 -6.58 -0.09 -16.27
CA ASN A 159 -5.56 -0.83 -17.03
C ASN A 159 -4.30 0.04 -17.24
N GLN A 160 -4.47 1.33 -17.45
CA GLN A 160 -3.35 2.28 -17.51
C GLN A 160 -2.60 2.35 -16.17
N PHE A 161 -3.34 2.36 -15.04
CA PHE A 161 -2.73 2.29 -13.72
C PHE A 161 -1.94 0.99 -13.52
N VAL A 162 -2.50 -0.15 -13.91
CA VAL A 162 -1.80 -1.45 -13.85
C VAL A 162 -0.49 -1.41 -14.65
N ALA A 163 -0.51 -0.83 -15.85
CA ALA A 163 0.67 -0.74 -16.71
C ALA A 163 1.79 0.14 -16.12
N LEU A 164 1.44 1.24 -15.45
CA LEU A 164 2.41 2.22 -14.94
C LEU A 164 2.88 1.91 -13.51
N CYS A 165 2.02 1.30 -12.68
CA CYS A 165 2.24 1.17 -11.25
C CYS A 165 2.55 -0.26 -10.80
N THR A 166 3.09 -1.11 -11.68
CA THR A 166 3.54 -2.45 -11.31
C THR A 166 4.74 -2.33 -10.37
N LEU A 167 4.60 -2.95 -9.19
CA LEU A 167 5.65 -2.97 -8.18
C LEU A 167 6.78 -3.89 -8.64
N VAL A 168 7.98 -3.33 -8.75
CA VAL A 168 9.17 -4.11 -9.07
C VAL A 168 9.94 -4.35 -7.77
N PRO A 169 10.09 -5.61 -7.33
CA PRO A 169 10.92 -5.93 -6.17
C PRO A 169 12.35 -5.41 -6.38
N ASP A 170 12.98 -4.91 -5.32
CA ASP A 170 14.39 -4.51 -5.38
C ASP A 170 15.25 -5.76 -5.62
N LEU A 171 15.73 -5.93 -6.85
CA LEU A 171 16.61 -7.04 -7.24
C LEU A 171 17.98 -7.00 -6.53
N ASN A 172 18.30 -5.87 -5.87
CA ASN A 172 19.54 -5.69 -5.09
C ASN A 172 19.37 -5.99 -3.61
N GLU A 173 18.25 -6.64 -3.22
CA GLU A 173 18.06 -7.04 -1.84
C GLU A 173 19.25 -7.88 -1.36
N LYS A 174 19.96 -7.38 -0.35
CA LYS A 174 21.10 -8.07 0.21
C LYS A 174 20.61 -9.35 0.90
N LYS A 175 20.99 -10.49 0.35
CA LYS A 175 20.58 -11.82 0.84
C LYS A 175 21.00 -12.09 2.30
N ASP A 176 21.96 -11.33 2.80
CA ASP A 176 22.54 -11.51 4.14
C ASP A 176 21.93 -10.55 5.18
N GLU A 177 20.88 -9.82 4.84
CA GLU A 177 20.16 -8.93 5.77
C GLU A 177 18.79 -9.51 6.12
N VAL A 178 18.51 -9.60 7.42
CA VAL A 178 17.17 -9.87 7.94
C VAL A 178 16.54 -8.56 8.34
N LYS A 179 15.33 -8.32 7.87
CA LYS A 179 14.57 -7.10 8.15
C LYS A 179 13.28 -7.45 8.89
N ILE A 180 12.96 -6.70 9.94
CA ILE A 180 11.76 -6.89 10.77
C ILE A 180 11.03 -5.56 10.85
N ASN A 181 9.76 -5.53 10.45
CA ASN A 181 8.96 -4.31 10.46
C ASN A 181 8.27 -4.11 11.81
N LEU A 182 8.69 -3.10 12.56
CA LEU A 182 8.22 -2.75 13.90
C LEU A 182 7.44 -1.43 13.88
N LYS A 183 6.78 -1.04 14.98
CA LYS A 183 6.01 0.22 15.04
C LYS A 183 6.86 1.48 14.88
N ASN A 184 8.10 1.44 15.33
CA ASN A 184 9.00 2.60 15.33
C ASN A 184 10.10 2.54 14.26
N GLY A 185 10.00 1.63 13.29
CA GLY A 185 10.95 1.52 12.19
C GLY A 185 11.19 0.09 11.72
N THR A 186 12.10 -0.07 10.77
CA THR A 186 12.60 -1.37 10.30
C THR A 186 13.86 -1.74 11.08
N PHE A 187 13.80 -2.83 11.84
CA PHE A 187 14.97 -3.39 12.51
C PHE A 187 15.73 -4.28 11.53
N VAL A 188 16.97 -3.94 11.27
CA VAL A 188 17.84 -4.63 10.31
C VAL A 188 18.92 -5.39 11.06
N ILE A 189 19.06 -6.66 10.75
CA ILE A 189 20.10 -7.55 11.28
C ILE A 189 20.97 -7.99 10.11
N SER A 190 22.25 -7.66 10.16
CA SER A 190 23.28 -8.15 9.24
C SER A 190 24.38 -8.86 10.03
N LYS A 191 25.35 -9.42 9.32
CA LYS A 191 26.47 -10.12 9.95
C LYS A 191 27.22 -9.26 10.97
N ASP A 192 27.35 -7.97 10.68
CA ASP A 192 28.23 -7.06 11.46
C ASP A 192 27.45 -5.97 12.20
N LYS A 193 26.14 -5.85 11.98
CA LYS A 193 25.36 -4.71 12.49
C LYS A 193 23.92 -5.08 12.80
N GLN A 194 23.42 -4.49 13.86
CA GLN A 194 22.00 -4.47 14.19
C GLN A 194 21.57 -3.02 14.41
N GLU A 195 20.57 -2.58 13.69
CA GLU A 195 20.10 -1.21 13.79
C GLU A 195 18.60 -1.06 13.52
N LEU A 196 18.01 -0.05 14.12
CA LEU A 196 16.69 0.43 13.77
C LEU A 196 16.85 1.57 12.77
N ARG A 197 16.19 1.51 11.62
CA ARG A 197 16.15 2.58 10.62
C ARG A 197 14.72 2.98 10.27
N ASP A 198 14.56 4.09 9.59
CA ASP A 198 13.27 4.54 9.06
C ASP A 198 12.65 3.51 8.12
N PHE A 199 11.33 3.57 7.97
CA PHE A 199 10.60 2.75 7.02
C PHE A 199 10.99 3.09 5.58
N ASP A 200 11.04 2.06 4.75
CA ASP A 200 11.28 2.20 3.32
C ASP A 200 10.27 1.34 2.54
N LYS A 201 9.55 1.96 1.59
CA LYS A 201 8.57 1.24 0.76
C LYS A 201 9.21 0.11 -0.07
N ARG A 202 10.51 0.18 -0.35
CA ARG A 202 11.28 -0.84 -1.06
C ARG A 202 11.49 -2.13 -0.28
N ASP A 203 11.27 -2.11 1.05
CA ASP A 203 11.35 -3.34 1.86
C ASP A 203 10.18 -4.30 1.63
N PHE A 204 9.13 -3.87 0.97
CA PHE A 204 7.96 -4.68 0.60
C PHE A 204 7.25 -5.41 1.76
N PHE A 205 7.34 -4.88 2.97
CA PHE A 205 6.58 -5.46 4.07
C PHE A 205 5.08 -5.38 3.84
N LYS A 206 4.41 -6.50 4.01
CA LYS A 206 2.95 -6.64 3.97
C LYS A 206 2.33 -6.73 5.37
N TYR A 207 3.12 -6.50 6.40
CA TYR A 207 2.73 -6.55 7.81
C TYR A 207 3.56 -5.55 8.63
N GLN A 208 3.07 -5.24 9.81
CA GLN A 208 3.82 -4.54 10.85
C GLN A 208 3.60 -5.24 12.17
N LEU A 209 4.67 -5.52 12.92
CA LEU A 209 4.57 -6.11 14.25
C LEU A 209 4.06 -5.06 15.26
N PRO A 210 3.23 -5.46 16.24
CA PRO A 210 2.50 -4.54 17.10
C PRO A 210 3.32 -3.92 18.24
N PHE A 211 4.65 -3.99 18.20
CA PHE A 211 5.53 -3.46 19.24
C PHE A 211 6.68 -2.61 18.67
N GLU A 212 7.34 -1.87 19.55
CA GLU A 212 8.48 -1.01 19.25
C GLU A 212 9.79 -1.69 19.65
N TYR A 213 10.86 -1.46 18.91
CA TYR A 213 12.19 -1.82 19.36
C TYR A 213 12.64 -0.86 20.47
N ASN A 214 13.06 -1.44 21.57
CA ASN A 214 13.68 -0.74 22.69
C ASN A 214 14.89 -1.54 23.19
N SER A 215 16.09 -1.00 22.93
CA SER A 215 17.36 -1.64 23.35
C SER A 215 17.53 -1.80 24.86
N LYS A 216 16.73 -1.10 25.67
CA LYS A 216 16.75 -1.14 27.14
C LYS A 216 15.63 -2.02 27.72
N ALA A 217 14.80 -2.63 26.87
CA ALA A 217 13.73 -3.48 27.35
C ALA A 217 14.28 -4.72 28.06
N THR A 218 13.67 -5.07 29.18
CA THR A 218 13.92 -6.32 29.93
C THR A 218 12.66 -7.20 29.91
N CYS A 219 12.83 -8.49 30.16
CA CYS A 219 11.72 -9.44 30.20
C CYS A 219 11.87 -10.37 31.44
N ASP A 220 12.11 -9.79 32.60
CA ASP A 220 12.45 -10.56 33.81
C ASP A 220 11.32 -11.47 34.25
N ASP A 221 10.06 -11.05 34.16
CA ASP A 221 8.89 -11.87 34.44
C ASP A 221 8.80 -13.09 33.48
N PHE A 222 9.06 -12.86 32.19
CA PHE A 222 9.07 -13.96 31.23
C PHE A 222 10.23 -14.94 31.44
N LYS A 223 11.40 -14.45 31.83
CA LYS A 223 12.53 -15.30 32.19
C LYS A 223 12.24 -16.11 33.47
N ALA A 224 11.60 -15.52 34.48
CA ALA A 224 11.18 -16.22 35.68
C ALA A 224 10.17 -17.32 35.35
N PHE A 225 9.14 -17.00 34.55
CA PHE A 225 8.17 -17.96 34.03
C PHE A 225 8.85 -19.13 33.27
N LEU A 226 9.79 -18.82 32.35
CA LEU A 226 10.51 -19.86 31.61
C LEU A 226 11.33 -20.77 32.54
N ASN A 227 11.98 -20.25 33.57
CA ASN A 227 12.74 -21.02 34.52
C ASN A 227 11.85 -22.01 35.32
N GLU A 228 10.57 -21.66 35.54
CA GLU A 228 9.59 -22.49 36.20
C GLU A 228 9.06 -23.60 35.29
N VAL A 229 8.60 -23.26 34.08
CA VAL A 229 7.89 -24.22 33.19
C VAL A 229 8.82 -24.99 32.25
N LEU A 230 10.04 -24.48 32.00
CA LEU A 230 11.04 -25.06 31.10
C LEU A 230 12.43 -24.91 31.73
N PRO A 231 12.75 -25.67 32.82
CA PRO A 231 13.97 -25.47 33.59
C PRO A 231 15.27 -25.80 32.82
N GLU A 232 15.17 -26.60 31.78
CA GLU A 232 16.31 -26.99 30.95
C GLU A 232 16.79 -25.83 30.07
N LYS A 233 18.02 -25.38 30.23
CA LYS A 233 18.59 -24.24 29.50
C LYS A 233 18.68 -24.47 28.00
N GLU A 234 18.96 -25.69 27.56
CA GLU A 234 18.99 -26.02 26.12
C GLU A 234 17.61 -25.87 25.50
N SER A 235 16.54 -26.33 26.17
CA SER A 235 15.18 -26.14 25.72
C SER A 235 14.76 -24.68 25.68
N GLN A 236 15.19 -23.85 26.64
CA GLN A 236 14.99 -22.39 26.60
C GLN A 236 15.70 -21.74 25.40
N MET A 237 16.92 -22.18 25.08
CA MET A 237 17.66 -21.68 23.90
C MET A 237 16.94 -22.04 22.60
N ILE A 238 16.49 -23.29 22.44
CA ILE A 238 15.72 -23.72 21.27
C ILE A 238 14.45 -22.87 21.10
N LEU A 239 13.73 -22.62 22.21
CA LEU A 239 12.57 -21.74 22.17
C LEU A 239 12.93 -20.31 21.74
N ALA A 240 13.99 -19.73 22.29
CA ALA A 240 14.45 -18.38 21.94
C ALA A 240 14.87 -18.28 20.47
N GLU A 241 15.62 -19.26 19.96
CA GLU A 241 16.02 -19.33 18.55
C GLU A 241 14.79 -19.44 17.62
N TYR A 242 13.81 -20.29 18.02
CA TYR A 242 12.58 -20.41 17.24
C TYR A 242 11.75 -19.12 17.27
N LEU A 243 11.66 -18.43 18.41
CA LEU A 243 11.02 -17.11 18.50
C LEU A 243 11.75 -16.07 17.63
N GLY A 244 13.07 -16.11 17.55
CA GLY A 244 13.84 -15.29 16.60
C GLY A 244 13.50 -15.64 15.13
N TYR A 245 13.42 -16.93 14.83
CA TYR A 245 13.13 -17.44 13.49
C TYR A 245 11.76 -16.99 12.96
N ILE A 246 10.71 -16.98 13.77
CA ILE A 246 9.36 -16.60 13.33
C ILE A 246 9.25 -15.12 12.90
N PHE A 247 10.21 -14.26 13.27
CA PHE A 247 10.27 -12.87 12.80
C PHE A 247 10.97 -12.71 11.45
N THR A 248 11.58 -13.78 10.92
CA THR A 248 12.38 -13.70 9.70
C THR A 248 11.58 -14.19 8.51
N GLN A 249 11.53 -13.42 7.41
CA GLN A 249 10.82 -13.83 6.20
C GLN A 249 11.69 -14.67 5.25
N ASN A 250 13.00 -14.48 5.26
CA ASN A 250 13.90 -15.01 4.24
C ASN A 250 14.53 -16.37 4.60
N LEU A 251 14.31 -16.85 5.82
CA LEU A 251 14.86 -18.13 6.29
C LEU A 251 13.82 -19.25 6.14
N LYS A 252 13.98 -20.10 5.14
CA LYS A 252 13.17 -21.31 4.98
C LYS A 252 13.86 -22.49 5.67
N LEU A 253 13.76 -22.58 6.98
CA LEU A 253 14.31 -23.71 7.72
C LEU A 253 13.39 -24.94 7.69
N GLU A 254 12.15 -24.78 7.25
CA GLU A 254 11.14 -25.87 7.20
C GLU A 254 11.02 -26.63 8.53
N LYS A 255 11.06 -25.88 9.63
CA LYS A 255 10.98 -26.40 11.00
C LYS A 255 9.68 -25.94 11.65
N CYS A 256 9.10 -26.80 12.45
CA CYS A 256 7.99 -26.47 13.34
C CYS A 256 8.38 -26.72 14.79
N LEU A 257 7.90 -25.89 15.70
CA LEU A 257 8.06 -26.08 17.13
C LEU A 257 6.86 -26.89 17.69
N ILE A 258 7.14 -27.97 18.34
CA ILE A 258 6.12 -28.80 19.02
C ILE A 258 6.29 -28.63 20.52
N LEU A 259 5.28 -28.06 21.19
CA LEU A 259 5.23 -27.99 22.66
C LEU A 259 4.48 -29.18 23.20
N LYS A 260 5.21 -30.11 23.84
CA LYS A 260 4.65 -31.29 24.49
C LYS A 260 4.65 -31.12 26.01
N GLY A 261 3.61 -31.58 26.67
CA GLY A 261 3.52 -31.61 28.13
C GLY A 261 2.11 -31.95 28.59
N GLU A 262 2.00 -32.43 29.81
CA GLU A 262 0.72 -32.67 30.50
C GLU A 262 0.03 -31.34 30.85
N GLY A 263 -1.19 -31.33 31.32
CA GLY A 263 -1.94 -30.07 31.57
C GLY A 263 -1.22 -29.08 32.50
N SER A 264 -1.59 -27.79 32.41
CA SER A 264 -1.13 -26.70 33.31
C SER A 264 0.39 -26.45 33.37
N ASN A 265 1.08 -26.58 32.26
CA ASN A 265 2.55 -26.42 32.15
C ASN A 265 3.00 -25.28 31.24
N GLY A 266 2.22 -24.20 31.14
CA GLY A 266 2.63 -22.94 30.45
C GLY A 266 2.55 -22.93 28.94
N LYS A 267 2.16 -24.02 28.25
CA LYS A 267 2.06 -24.05 26.76
C LYS A 267 1.14 -22.95 26.20
N SER A 268 -0.02 -22.74 26.82
CA SER A 268 -0.98 -21.69 26.40
C SER A 268 -0.40 -20.30 26.57
N VAL A 269 0.35 -20.08 27.66
CA VAL A 269 1.01 -18.77 27.91
C VAL A 269 2.05 -18.47 26.82
N ILE A 270 2.87 -19.47 26.43
CA ILE A 270 3.83 -19.29 25.34
C ILE A 270 3.11 -18.97 24.04
N PHE A 271 2.00 -19.64 23.73
CA PHE A 271 1.19 -19.37 22.56
C PHE A 271 0.62 -17.95 22.58
N GLU A 272 0.06 -17.50 23.70
CA GLU A 272 -0.49 -16.14 23.87
C GLU A 272 0.61 -15.07 23.69
N ILE A 273 1.82 -15.33 24.22
CA ILE A 273 2.96 -14.42 24.02
C ILE A 273 3.35 -14.33 22.53
N VAL A 274 3.45 -15.46 21.84
CA VAL A 274 3.74 -15.50 20.41
C VAL A 274 2.67 -14.73 19.63
N GLN A 275 1.40 -14.96 19.96
CA GLN A 275 0.28 -14.27 19.32
C GLN A 275 0.32 -12.74 19.59
N ALA A 276 0.65 -12.33 20.81
CA ALA A 276 0.81 -10.92 21.15
C ALA A 276 1.99 -10.26 20.42
N LEU A 277 3.11 -10.98 20.28
CA LEU A 277 4.29 -10.48 19.54
C LEU A 277 4.04 -10.36 18.03
N LEU A 278 3.38 -11.34 17.43
CA LEU A 278 3.08 -11.30 16.00
C LEU A 278 1.89 -10.40 15.67
N GLY A 279 0.93 -10.28 16.59
CA GLY A 279 -0.35 -9.61 16.39
C GLY A 279 -1.41 -10.55 15.80
N GLU A 280 -2.67 -10.31 16.14
CA GLU A 280 -3.81 -11.16 15.73
C GLU A 280 -3.95 -11.28 14.20
N HIS A 281 -3.64 -10.21 13.46
CA HIS A 281 -3.76 -10.18 12.00
C HIS A 281 -2.65 -10.97 11.27
N ASN A 282 -1.57 -11.29 11.96
CA ASN A 282 -0.44 -12.03 11.42
C ASN A 282 -0.40 -13.49 11.89
N THR A 283 -1.41 -13.92 12.63
CA THR A 283 -1.52 -15.30 13.16
C THR A 283 -2.81 -15.95 12.71
N CYS A 284 -2.77 -17.27 12.55
CA CYS A 284 -3.96 -18.09 12.36
C CYS A 284 -3.87 -19.34 13.24
N SER A 285 -5.02 -19.83 13.67
CA SER A 285 -5.11 -21.04 14.51
C SER A 285 -5.98 -22.08 13.80
N TYR A 286 -5.43 -23.29 13.65
CA TYR A 286 -6.13 -24.42 13.06
C TYR A 286 -6.08 -25.62 13.99
N THR A 287 -7.16 -26.39 14.02
CA THR A 287 -7.17 -27.72 14.68
C THR A 287 -6.58 -28.72 13.69
N ILE A 288 -5.59 -29.48 14.15
CA ILE A 288 -5.07 -30.65 13.43
C ILE A 288 -6.00 -31.82 13.77
N SER A 289 -6.81 -32.26 12.81
CA SER A 289 -7.69 -33.40 12.92
C SER A 289 -7.04 -34.65 12.33
#